data_7a220a27e3fcac6f24afc3a27bdc6941
#
_entry.id   7a220a27e3fcac6f24afc3a27bdc6941
#
_cell.length_a   1.000
_cell.length_b   1.000
_cell.length_c   1.000
_cell.angle_alpha   90.00
_cell.angle_beta   90.00
_cell.angle_gamma   90.00
#
_symmetry.space_group_name_H-M   'P 1'
#
loop_
_entity.id
_entity.type
_entity.pdbx_description
1 polymer ?
#
loop_
_entity_poly.entity_id
_entity_poly.type
_entity_poly.pdbx_seq_one_letter_code
_entity_poly.pdbx_strand_id
1 'polypeptide(L)'
;FEVAGDDENPILDVTFDGMHILDGDIVSAKPEIEIRLDDENTVLLHDSPADTALFRVYLTRPGSAQERLFFRTGSGVENMQFLPATNTANEARIHYRPTFATDGVHTLTVMANDRSNNASGDRELKINFEVINRSTITEVLNYPNPFTTSTRFVFTVTGTEPPTYMKIQILTITGKVVREVSMAELGPMRVGRNMTEFEWDGTDSFGDRLARGVYLYRVIAQLHGEDIELRETSASSFFTKGMGKMYLLR
;
A
#
# COMPACT_ATOMS: atom_id res chain seq x y z
N PHE A 1 -35.55 16.34 -31.60
CA PHE A 1 -34.57 15.54 -30.88
C PHE A 1 -34.38 16.25 -29.53
N GLU A 2 -34.96 15.75 -28.45
CA GLU A 2 -34.51 16.09 -27.09
C GLU A 2 -33.22 15.34 -26.88
N VAL A 3 -32.11 16.02 -26.72
CA VAL A 3 -30.90 15.45 -26.16
C VAL A 3 -31.20 15.34 -24.67
N ALA A 4 -31.39 14.11 -24.18
CA ALA A 4 -31.43 13.88 -22.75
C ALA A 4 -30.11 14.38 -22.16
N GLY A 5 -30.17 15.31 -21.21
CA GLY A 5 -28.98 15.74 -20.49
C GLY A 5 -28.44 14.54 -19.71
N ASP A 6 -27.15 14.49 -19.60
CA ASP A 6 -26.46 13.54 -18.72
C ASP A 6 -26.50 14.11 -17.30
N ASP A 7 -27.20 13.41 -16.40
CA ASP A 7 -27.43 13.80 -15.01
C ASP A 7 -26.73 12.83 -14.03
N GLU A 8 -25.97 11.84 -14.54
CA GLU A 8 -25.26 10.87 -13.69
C GLU A 8 -23.89 11.40 -13.28
N ASN A 9 -23.47 11.08 -12.08
CA ASN A 9 -22.17 11.49 -11.55
C ASN A 9 -21.11 10.46 -11.91
N PRO A 10 -19.95 10.86 -12.44
CA PRO A 10 -18.87 9.96 -12.71
C PRO A 10 -18.27 9.38 -11.43
N ILE A 11 -17.72 8.18 -11.52
CA ILE A 11 -17.07 7.47 -10.41
C ILE A 11 -15.60 7.82 -10.39
N LEU A 12 -15.14 8.40 -9.25
CA LEU A 12 -13.74 8.71 -9.01
C LEU A 12 -13.13 7.64 -8.09
N ASP A 13 -12.03 7.06 -8.53
CA ASP A 13 -11.28 6.06 -7.79
C ASP A 13 -9.79 6.41 -7.71
N VAL A 14 -9.13 6.05 -6.59
CA VAL A 14 -7.70 6.32 -6.38
C VAL A 14 -7.04 5.13 -5.76
N THR A 15 -5.96 4.66 -6.38
CA THR A 15 -5.13 3.58 -5.88
C THR A 15 -3.66 4.01 -5.71
N PHE A 16 -2.97 3.36 -4.78
CA PHE A 16 -1.53 3.50 -4.55
C PHE A 16 -0.88 2.15 -4.83
N ASP A 17 0.06 2.10 -5.77
CA ASP A 17 0.72 0.86 -6.21
C ASP A 17 -0.32 -0.23 -6.57
N GLY A 18 -1.42 0.18 -7.22
CA GLY A 18 -2.52 -0.67 -7.66
C GLY A 18 -3.48 -1.13 -6.55
N MET A 19 -3.42 -0.54 -5.36
CA MET A 19 -4.26 -0.93 -4.22
C MET A 19 -4.93 0.27 -3.57
N HIS A 20 -6.15 0.06 -3.07
CA HIS A 20 -6.78 1.01 -2.16
C HIS A 20 -6.08 0.96 -0.80
N ILE A 21 -5.82 2.12 -0.25
CA ILE A 21 -5.23 2.26 1.09
C ILE A 21 -6.30 2.71 2.09
N LEU A 22 -6.09 2.37 3.35
CA LEU A 22 -6.89 2.92 4.45
C LEU A 22 -6.34 4.29 4.87
N ASP A 23 -7.17 5.08 5.51
CA ASP A 23 -6.77 6.40 6.01
C ASP A 23 -5.60 6.29 6.99
N GLY A 24 -4.49 6.95 6.69
CA GLY A 24 -3.27 6.91 7.47
C GLY A 24 -2.34 5.72 7.19
N ASP A 25 -2.62 4.89 6.20
CA ASP A 25 -1.72 3.80 5.82
C ASP A 25 -0.34 4.32 5.39
N ILE A 26 0.69 3.52 5.67
CA ILE A 26 2.05 3.80 5.21
C ILE A 26 2.17 3.39 3.74
N VAL A 27 2.66 4.31 2.92
CA VAL A 27 2.92 4.08 1.49
C VAL A 27 4.39 4.30 1.15
N SER A 28 4.79 3.83 -0.03
CA SER A 28 6.13 4.08 -0.55
C SER A 28 6.43 5.57 -0.66
N ALA A 29 7.68 5.96 -0.43
CA ALA A 29 8.15 7.31 -0.73
C ALA A 29 8.18 7.63 -2.23
N LYS A 30 8.03 6.60 -3.09
CA LYS A 30 7.92 6.71 -4.55
C LYS A 30 6.75 5.85 -5.06
N PRO A 31 5.50 6.17 -4.66
CA PRO A 31 4.36 5.37 -5.08
C PRO A 31 3.99 5.65 -6.54
N GLU A 32 3.32 4.70 -7.17
CA GLU A 32 2.50 4.96 -8.34
C GLU A 32 1.07 5.21 -7.88
N ILE A 33 0.60 6.44 -8.01
CA ILE A 33 -0.77 6.84 -7.69
C ILE A 33 -1.56 6.87 -8.99
N GLU A 34 -2.60 6.02 -9.09
CA GLU A 34 -3.54 6.06 -10.20
C GLU A 34 -4.83 6.74 -9.71
N ILE A 35 -5.26 7.76 -10.46
CA ILE A 35 -6.55 8.43 -10.28
C ILE A 35 -7.38 8.07 -11.51
N ARG A 36 -8.50 7.42 -11.32
CA ARG A 36 -9.40 6.95 -12.37
C ARG A 36 -10.74 7.66 -12.28
N LEU A 37 -11.21 8.17 -13.40
CA LEU A 37 -12.55 8.69 -13.57
C LEU A 37 -13.27 7.82 -14.58
N ASP A 38 -14.34 7.19 -14.14
CA ASP A 38 -15.18 6.30 -14.93
C ASP A 38 -16.58 6.92 -15.07
N ASP A 39 -17.06 7.04 -16.29
CA ASP A 39 -18.32 7.70 -16.62
C ASP A 39 -19.11 6.81 -17.61
N GLU A 40 -20.40 6.62 -17.35
CA GLU A 40 -21.28 5.78 -18.19
C GLU A 40 -21.60 6.43 -19.54
N ASN A 41 -21.33 7.73 -19.71
CA ASN A 41 -21.62 8.44 -20.97
C ASN A 41 -20.74 7.92 -22.10
N THR A 42 -21.38 7.35 -23.13
CA THR A 42 -20.69 6.77 -24.30
C THR A 42 -20.49 7.77 -25.46
N VAL A 43 -20.92 9.02 -25.31
CA VAL A 43 -20.88 10.05 -26.35
C VAL A 43 -19.88 11.15 -25.99
N LEU A 44 -19.90 11.62 -24.75
CA LEU A 44 -19.00 12.69 -24.26
C LEU A 44 -17.79 12.07 -23.56
N LEU A 45 -16.93 11.38 -24.32
CA LEU A 45 -15.78 10.67 -23.78
C LEU A 45 -14.69 11.63 -23.30
N HIS A 46 -13.99 11.24 -22.22
CA HIS A 46 -12.79 11.91 -21.71
C HIS A 46 -11.55 11.56 -22.57
N ASP A 47 -11.61 11.79 -23.87
CA ASP A 47 -10.65 11.32 -24.88
C ASP A 47 -9.63 12.35 -25.33
N SER A 48 -9.69 13.56 -24.78
CA SER A 48 -8.85 14.68 -25.17
C SER A 48 -7.85 15.09 -24.09
N PRO A 49 -6.62 15.51 -24.44
CA PRO A 49 -5.70 16.11 -23.48
C PRO A 49 -6.27 17.35 -22.76
N ALA A 50 -7.28 18.03 -23.33
CA ALA A 50 -7.95 19.16 -22.69
C ALA A 50 -8.76 18.72 -21.45
N ASP A 51 -9.14 17.45 -21.35
CA ASP A 51 -9.91 16.90 -20.23
C ASP A 51 -9.11 16.85 -18.92
N THR A 52 -7.80 17.05 -18.97
CA THR A 52 -7.01 17.31 -17.76
C THR A 52 -7.55 18.48 -16.94
N ALA A 53 -8.25 19.42 -17.55
CA ALA A 53 -8.88 20.56 -16.87
C ALA A 53 -10.06 20.16 -15.96
N LEU A 54 -10.66 18.99 -16.21
CA LEU A 54 -11.76 18.42 -15.43
C LEU A 54 -11.28 17.90 -14.07
N PHE A 55 -9.99 17.62 -13.93
CA PHE A 55 -9.39 17.14 -12.70
C PHE A 55 -8.78 18.27 -11.89
N ARG A 56 -9.04 18.24 -10.59
CA ARG A 56 -8.43 19.13 -9.60
C ARG A 56 -7.76 18.27 -8.54
N VAL A 57 -6.45 18.19 -8.64
CA VAL A 57 -5.62 17.37 -7.73
C VAL A 57 -4.83 18.31 -6.83
N TYR A 58 -4.89 18.07 -5.54
CA TYR A 58 -4.15 18.85 -4.54
C TYR A 58 -3.36 17.90 -3.64
N LEU A 59 -2.21 18.37 -3.21
CA LEU A 59 -1.34 17.68 -2.27
C LEU A 59 -1.04 18.59 -1.08
N THR A 60 -1.22 18.06 0.12
CA THR A 60 -0.75 18.68 1.36
C THR A 60 0.40 17.85 1.89
N ARG A 61 1.58 18.46 2.03
CA ARG A 61 2.76 17.83 2.63
C ARG A 61 2.86 18.17 4.11
N PRO A 62 3.58 17.38 4.93
CA PRO A 62 3.79 17.68 6.34
C PRO A 62 4.28 19.11 6.55
N GLY A 63 3.57 19.87 7.39
CA GLY A 63 3.93 21.26 7.72
C GLY A 63 3.76 22.29 6.60
N SER A 64 3.14 21.91 5.46
CA SER A 64 2.93 22.80 4.32
C SER A 64 1.46 23.09 4.09
N ALA A 65 1.17 24.19 3.39
CA ALA A 65 -0.17 24.46 2.89
C ALA A 65 -0.52 23.50 1.75
N GLN A 66 -1.81 23.36 1.49
CA GLN A 66 -2.32 22.61 0.35
C GLN A 66 -1.86 23.28 -0.96
N GLU A 67 -1.30 22.48 -1.87
CA GLU A 67 -0.79 22.90 -3.17
C GLU A 67 -1.60 22.20 -4.28
N ARG A 68 -2.00 22.96 -5.31
CA ARG A 68 -2.61 22.38 -6.50
C ARG A 68 -1.54 21.80 -7.41
N LEU A 69 -1.71 20.56 -7.82
CA LEU A 69 -0.88 19.90 -8.81
C LEU A 69 -1.42 20.21 -10.21
N PHE A 70 -0.54 20.60 -11.12
CA PHE A 70 -0.90 20.93 -12.50
C PHE A 70 -0.28 19.93 -13.46
N PHE A 71 -1.02 19.59 -14.51
CA PHE A 71 -0.48 18.87 -15.64
C PHE A 71 0.47 19.82 -16.40
N ARG A 72 1.76 19.50 -16.41
CA ARG A 72 2.75 20.27 -17.16
C ARG A 72 3.30 19.43 -18.30
N THR A 73 3.19 19.96 -19.51
CA THR A 73 3.96 19.50 -20.66
C THR A 73 5.35 20.12 -20.60
N GLY A 74 6.38 19.30 -20.31
CA GLY A 74 7.77 19.75 -20.26
C GLY A 74 8.43 19.49 -18.91
N SER A 75 9.73 19.43 -18.86
CA SER A 75 10.67 19.02 -17.83
C SER A 75 10.49 19.64 -16.43
N GLY A 76 9.30 19.69 -15.92
CA GLY A 76 8.96 20.21 -14.59
C GLY A 76 8.49 19.11 -13.67
N VAL A 77 8.89 19.16 -12.54
CA VAL A 77 8.72 18.60 -11.20
C VAL A 77 7.57 17.60 -10.93
N GLU A 78 6.54 17.45 -11.76
CA GLU A 78 5.40 16.58 -11.47
C GLU A 78 5.19 15.55 -12.57
N ASN A 79 5.49 14.29 -12.21
CA ASN A 79 5.34 13.13 -13.08
C ASN A 79 3.87 12.69 -13.16
N MET A 80 2.99 13.56 -13.64
CA MET A 80 1.59 13.25 -13.95
C MET A 80 1.41 13.00 -15.44
N GLN A 81 0.90 11.83 -15.79
CA GLN A 81 0.56 11.43 -17.14
C GLN A 81 -0.95 11.23 -17.22
N PHE A 82 -1.61 11.91 -18.13
CA PHE A 82 -3.01 11.69 -18.45
C PHE A 82 -3.13 10.62 -19.52
N LEU A 83 -3.97 9.63 -19.27
CA LEU A 83 -4.35 8.57 -20.19
C LEU A 83 -5.84 8.79 -20.54
N PRO A 84 -6.14 9.18 -21.78
CA PRO A 84 -7.50 9.47 -22.19
C PRO A 84 -8.36 8.20 -22.27
N ALA A 85 -9.67 8.38 -22.16
CA ALA A 85 -10.65 7.35 -22.41
C ALA A 85 -10.55 6.79 -23.84
N THR A 86 -11.03 5.59 -24.04
CA THR A 86 -11.08 4.91 -25.34
C THR A 86 -12.52 4.82 -25.85
N ASN A 87 -12.70 4.54 -27.14
CA ASN A 87 -14.03 4.40 -27.73
C ASN A 87 -14.88 3.25 -27.14
N THR A 88 -14.29 2.40 -26.31
CA THR A 88 -14.97 1.24 -25.70
C THR A 88 -15.33 1.46 -24.25
N ALA A 89 -14.70 2.43 -23.58
CA ALA A 89 -14.94 2.75 -22.19
C ALA A 89 -14.61 4.22 -21.91
N ASN A 90 -15.54 4.97 -21.32
CA ASN A 90 -15.32 6.36 -20.90
C ASN A 90 -14.59 6.40 -19.56
N GLU A 91 -13.40 5.81 -19.54
CA GLU A 91 -12.53 5.72 -18.38
C GLU A 91 -11.24 6.48 -18.65
N ALA A 92 -11.07 7.63 -18.01
CA ALA A 92 -9.82 8.41 -18.05
C ALA A 92 -8.99 8.15 -16.81
N ARG A 93 -7.66 8.14 -16.96
CA ARG A 93 -6.73 7.87 -15.86
C ARG A 93 -5.63 8.92 -15.79
N ILE A 94 -5.17 9.16 -14.57
CA ILE A 94 -3.96 9.92 -14.29
C ILE A 94 -3.00 9.01 -13.56
N HIS A 95 -1.81 8.82 -14.11
CA HIS A 95 -0.70 8.21 -13.42
C HIS A 95 0.18 9.30 -12.83
N TYR A 96 0.27 9.34 -11.51
CA TYR A 96 1.10 10.28 -10.77
C TYR A 96 2.21 9.52 -10.03
N ARG A 97 3.47 9.83 -10.35
CA ARG A 97 4.66 9.17 -9.77
C ARG A 97 5.51 10.18 -9.00
N PRO A 98 5.07 10.61 -7.82
CA PRO A 98 5.82 11.55 -6.99
C PRO A 98 7.05 10.92 -6.36
N THR A 99 7.90 11.80 -5.81
CA THR A 99 8.91 11.43 -4.84
C THR A 99 8.68 12.27 -3.58
N PHE A 100 8.30 11.61 -2.49
CA PHE A 100 8.07 12.25 -1.20
C PHE A 100 9.36 12.23 -0.39
N ALA A 101 10.04 13.38 -0.31
CA ALA A 101 11.31 13.51 0.42
C ALA A 101 11.13 13.74 1.92
N THR A 102 9.93 14.08 2.36
CA THR A 102 9.64 14.45 3.76
C THR A 102 8.82 13.37 4.43
N ASP A 103 9.27 12.89 5.57
CA ASP A 103 8.53 11.94 6.40
C ASP A 103 7.29 12.60 7.02
N GLY A 104 6.25 11.80 7.23
CA GLY A 104 5.05 12.21 7.92
C GLY A 104 3.79 12.07 7.06
N VAL A 105 2.69 12.63 7.58
CA VAL A 105 1.37 12.50 6.97
C VAL A 105 1.20 13.48 5.81
N HIS A 106 0.84 12.93 4.66
CA HIS A 106 0.46 13.65 3.45
C HIS A 106 -1.04 13.49 3.23
N THR A 107 -1.65 14.44 2.55
CA THR A 107 -3.05 14.36 2.14
C THR A 107 -3.17 14.61 0.65
N LEU A 108 -3.66 13.62 -0.09
CA LEU A 108 -4.08 13.79 -1.47
C LEU A 108 -5.56 14.15 -1.49
N THR A 109 -5.91 15.24 -2.18
CA THR A 109 -7.29 15.66 -2.37
C THR A 109 -7.59 15.69 -3.86
N VAL A 110 -8.62 14.97 -4.28
CA VAL A 110 -9.01 14.86 -5.69
C VAL A 110 -10.47 15.23 -5.86
N MET A 111 -10.74 16.00 -6.89
CA MET A 111 -12.08 16.29 -7.40
C MET A 111 -12.03 16.16 -8.91
N ALA A 112 -13.09 15.64 -9.50
CA ALA A 112 -13.23 15.57 -10.95
C ALA A 112 -14.66 15.89 -11.37
N ASN A 113 -14.81 16.33 -12.61
CA ASN A 113 -16.11 16.49 -13.25
C ASN A 113 -16.06 15.72 -14.58
N ASP A 114 -17.23 15.29 -15.05
CA ASP A 114 -17.38 14.82 -16.41
C ASP A 114 -17.47 16.00 -17.41
N ARG A 115 -17.66 15.70 -18.69
CA ARG A 115 -17.87 16.72 -19.74
C ARG A 115 -19.26 17.37 -19.70
N SER A 116 -20.22 16.75 -19.00
CA SER A 116 -21.55 17.30 -18.73
C SER A 116 -21.55 18.23 -17.50
N ASN A 117 -20.39 18.34 -16.82
CA ASN A 117 -20.14 19.09 -15.59
C ASN A 117 -20.80 18.49 -14.34
N ASN A 118 -21.13 17.19 -14.37
CA ASN A 118 -21.51 16.47 -13.15
C ASN A 118 -20.24 16.21 -12.31
N ALA A 119 -20.34 16.41 -11.00
CA ALA A 119 -19.20 16.20 -10.11
C ALA A 119 -19.07 14.73 -9.71
N SER A 120 -17.84 14.25 -9.49
CA SER A 120 -17.56 12.88 -9.06
C SER A 120 -17.99 12.55 -7.63
N GLY A 121 -18.87 13.34 -7.05
CA GLY A 121 -19.47 13.21 -5.72
C GLY A 121 -19.73 14.57 -5.07
N ASP A 122 -20.49 14.56 -3.98
CA ASP A 122 -20.86 15.77 -3.24
C ASP A 122 -19.69 16.44 -2.52
N ARG A 123 -18.60 15.71 -2.32
CA ARG A 123 -17.41 16.16 -1.60
C ARG A 123 -16.12 15.75 -2.31
N GLU A 124 -15.06 16.50 -2.01
CA GLU A 124 -13.71 16.13 -2.39
C GLU A 124 -13.29 14.78 -1.79
N LEU A 125 -12.68 13.93 -2.59
CA LEU A 125 -12.05 12.69 -2.12
C LEU A 125 -10.74 13.05 -1.43
N LYS A 126 -10.66 12.82 -0.12
CA LYS A 126 -9.44 13.02 0.70
C LYS A 126 -8.87 11.70 1.16
N ILE A 127 -7.59 11.51 0.91
CA ILE A 127 -6.84 10.32 1.31
C ILE A 127 -5.61 10.78 2.08
N ASN A 128 -5.56 10.42 3.38
CA ASN A 128 -4.38 10.64 4.19
C ASN A 128 -3.50 9.39 4.13
N PHE A 129 -2.19 9.59 4.03
CA PHE A 129 -1.21 8.52 4.03
C PHE A 129 0.09 8.99 4.68
N GLU A 130 0.83 8.07 5.25
CA GLU A 130 2.10 8.36 5.89
C GLU A 130 3.26 7.88 5.01
N VAL A 131 4.29 8.69 4.91
CA VAL A 131 5.56 8.35 4.26
C VAL A 131 6.66 8.31 5.31
N ILE A 132 7.44 7.22 5.26
CA ILE A 132 8.64 7.04 6.07
C ILE A 132 9.75 6.64 5.11
N ASN A 133 10.72 7.53 4.88
CA ASN A 133 11.78 7.33 3.89
C ASN A 133 12.81 6.27 4.30
N ARG A 134 12.99 6.08 5.62
CA ARG A 134 13.90 5.07 6.13
C ARG A 134 13.36 3.67 5.89
N SER A 135 14.16 2.80 5.27
CA SER A 135 13.81 1.40 5.09
C SER A 135 13.88 0.67 6.43
N THR A 136 12.72 0.29 6.96
CA THR A 136 12.59 -0.49 8.20
C THR A 136 11.48 -1.51 8.08
N ILE A 137 11.51 -2.55 8.92
CA ILE A 137 10.39 -3.45 9.15
C ILE A 137 9.91 -3.24 10.58
N THR A 138 8.63 -3.01 10.74
CA THR A 138 8.00 -2.70 12.03
C THR A 138 6.72 -3.51 12.22
N GLU A 139 6.16 -3.47 13.43
CA GLU A 139 4.88 -4.11 13.77
C GLU A 139 4.83 -5.60 13.45
N VAL A 140 5.95 -6.29 13.59
CA VAL A 140 6.01 -7.72 13.29
C VAL A 140 5.25 -8.50 14.34
N LEU A 141 4.20 -9.18 13.91
CA LEU A 141 3.38 -10.05 14.75
C LEU A 141 2.89 -11.25 13.96
N ASN A 142 2.45 -12.28 14.67
CA ASN A 142 1.71 -13.38 14.05
C ASN A 142 0.22 -13.30 14.44
N TYR A 143 -0.66 -13.63 13.52
CA TYR A 143 -2.10 -13.59 13.73
C TYR A 143 -2.78 -14.82 13.10
N PRO A 144 -3.66 -15.49 13.85
CA PRO A 144 -3.95 -15.30 15.27
C PRO A 144 -2.81 -15.70 16.19
N ASN A 145 -2.77 -15.13 17.41
CA ASN A 145 -1.87 -15.51 18.48
C ASN A 145 -2.58 -15.34 19.84
N PRO A 146 -2.85 -16.39 20.62
CA PRO A 146 -2.55 -17.81 20.36
C PRO A 146 -3.30 -18.41 19.15
N PHE A 147 -2.79 -19.56 18.65
CA PHE A 147 -3.43 -20.29 17.56
C PHE A 147 -3.49 -21.79 17.83
N THR A 148 -4.46 -22.45 17.18
CA THR A 148 -4.66 -23.91 17.28
C THR A 148 -4.42 -24.61 15.94
N THR A 149 -4.78 -23.97 14.84
CA THR A 149 -4.70 -24.54 13.49
C THR A 149 -3.50 -23.97 12.72
N SER A 150 -3.51 -22.69 12.46
CA SER A 150 -2.44 -21.99 11.76
C SER A 150 -2.35 -20.51 12.16
N THR A 151 -1.26 -19.88 11.80
CA THR A 151 -1.02 -18.46 12.01
C THR A 151 -0.24 -17.89 10.82
N ARG A 152 -0.49 -16.62 10.47
CA ARG A 152 0.26 -15.87 9.46
C ARG A 152 1.08 -14.78 10.12
N PHE A 153 2.11 -14.32 9.43
CA PHE A 153 2.88 -13.17 9.90
C PHE A 153 2.37 -11.89 9.25
N VAL A 154 2.25 -10.85 10.07
CA VAL A 154 1.86 -9.50 9.66
C VAL A 154 2.99 -8.57 10.05
N PHE A 155 3.36 -7.67 9.16
CA PHE A 155 4.41 -6.67 9.38
C PHE A 155 4.22 -5.47 8.46
N THR A 156 4.84 -4.36 8.81
CA THR A 156 4.82 -3.14 8.00
C THR A 156 6.24 -2.87 7.48
N VAL A 157 6.36 -2.66 6.18
CA VAL A 157 7.60 -2.26 5.49
C VAL A 157 7.54 -0.77 5.22
N THR A 158 8.61 -0.05 5.53
CA THR A 158 8.76 1.37 5.20
C THR A 158 9.90 1.59 4.23
N GLY A 159 9.99 2.76 3.63
CA GLY A 159 11.03 3.12 2.67
C GLY A 159 10.52 3.35 1.26
N THR A 160 11.40 3.25 0.30
CA THR A 160 11.10 3.48 -1.12
C THR A 160 10.70 2.23 -1.88
N GLU A 161 11.11 1.06 -1.39
CA GLU A 161 10.92 -0.23 -2.03
C GLU A 161 10.90 -1.37 -1.00
N PRO A 162 10.31 -2.53 -1.33
CA PRO A 162 10.29 -3.68 -0.44
C PRO A 162 11.69 -4.32 -0.32
N PRO A 163 11.91 -5.17 0.72
CA PRO A 163 13.15 -5.94 0.87
C PRO A 163 13.47 -6.76 -0.39
N THR A 164 14.75 -6.81 -0.77
CA THR A 164 15.22 -7.70 -1.84
C THR A 164 15.45 -9.13 -1.36
N TYR A 165 15.58 -9.30 -0.05
CA TYR A 165 15.65 -10.59 0.61
C TYR A 165 14.96 -10.53 1.97
N MET A 166 14.14 -11.54 2.28
CA MET A 166 13.53 -11.71 3.60
C MET A 166 13.30 -13.18 3.89
N LYS A 167 13.48 -13.56 5.17
CA LYS A 167 13.05 -14.84 5.69
C LYS A 167 12.59 -14.73 7.14
N ILE A 168 11.75 -15.66 7.54
CA ILE A 168 11.29 -15.80 8.94
C ILE A 168 11.77 -17.15 9.46
N GLN A 169 12.46 -17.14 10.59
CA GLN A 169 12.87 -18.35 11.30
C GLN A 169 11.97 -18.54 12.51
N ILE A 170 11.43 -19.73 12.65
CA ILE A 170 10.65 -20.17 13.81
C ILE A 170 11.54 -21.04 14.66
N LEU A 171 11.59 -20.76 15.95
CA LEU A 171 12.54 -21.37 16.88
C LEU A 171 11.81 -21.90 18.13
N THR A 172 12.38 -22.91 18.74
CA THR A 172 12.04 -23.27 20.13
C THR A 172 12.50 -22.17 21.08
N ILE A 173 12.02 -22.21 22.33
CA ILE A 173 12.50 -21.32 23.40
C ILE A 173 14.00 -21.50 23.72
N THR A 174 14.60 -22.62 23.32
CA THR A 174 16.03 -22.88 23.47
C THR A 174 16.86 -22.38 22.30
N GLY A 175 16.23 -21.76 21.28
CA GLY A 175 16.89 -21.18 20.12
C GLY A 175 17.14 -22.15 18.95
N LYS A 176 16.63 -23.40 19.01
CA LYS A 176 16.72 -24.33 17.89
C LYS A 176 15.72 -23.91 16.81
N VAL A 177 16.20 -23.69 15.58
CA VAL A 177 15.33 -23.44 14.42
C VAL A 177 14.56 -24.70 14.09
N VAL A 178 13.22 -24.62 14.05
CA VAL A 178 12.31 -25.71 13.69
C VAL A 178 11.72 -25.53 12.29
N ARG A 179 11.56 -24.30 11.85
CA ARG A 179 11.08 -23.97 10.49
C ARG A 179 11.76 -22.70 10.00
N GLU A 180 12.15 -22.68 8.76
CA GLU A 180 12.58 -21.47 8.05
C GLU A 180 11.60 -21.24 6.88
N VAL A 181 11.01 -20.05 6.84
CA VAL A 181 10.09 -19.61 5.79
C VAL A 181 10.87 -18.70 4.86
N SER A 182 11.03 -19.14 3.63
CA SER A 182 11.79 -18.41 2.61
C SER A 182 10.98 -17.26 2.01
N MET A 183 11.65 -16.32 1.34
CA MET A 183 10.99 -15.21 0.65
C MET A 183 9.95 -15.69 -0.37
N ALA A 184 10.20 -16.78 -1.07
CA ALA A 184 9.25 -17.35 -2.03
C ALA A 184 7.96 -17.85 -1.37
N GLU A 185 8.03 -18.33 -0.13
CA GLU A 185 6.87 -18.78 0.64
C GLU A 185 6.13 -17.61 1.30
N LEU A 186 6.83 -16.50 1.60
CA LEU A 186 6.20 -15.31 2.20
C LEU A 186 5.18 -14.64 1.26
N GLY A 187 5.36 -14.82 -0.06
CA GLY A 187 4.56 -14.19 -1.09
C GLY A 187 5.06 -12.79 -1.48
N PRO A 188 4.35 -12.07 -2.35
CA PRO A 188 4.74 -10.74 -2.79
C PRO A 188 4.71 -9.75 -1.63
N MET A 189 5.74 -8.89 -1.59
CA MET A 189 5.88 -7.85 -0.55
C MET A 189 5.80 -6.46 -1.17
N ARG A 190 5.28 -5.52 -0.40
CA ARG A 190 5.17 -4.10 -0.77
C ARG A 190 5.57 -3.22 0.41
N VAL A 191 5.81 -1.95 0.13
CA VAL A 191 5.86 -0.93 1.18
C VAL A 191 4.46 -0.76 1.77
N GLY A 192 4.36 -0.55 3.07
CA GLY A 192 3.11 -0.57 3.82
C GLY A 192 2.88 -1.91 4.52
N ARG A 193 1.64 -2.18 4.87
CA ARG A 193 1.24 -3.38 5.62
C ARG A 193 1.23 -4.61 4.73
N ASN A 194 1.85 -5.68 5.24
CA ASN A 194 1.92 -6.99 4.61
C ASN A 194 1.36 -8.09 5.51
N MET A 195 0.82 -9.12 4.89
CA MET A 195 0.47 -10.39 5.52
C MET A 195 1.01 -11.51 4.64
N THR A 196 1.70 -12.48 5.25
CA THR A 196 2.31 -13.57 4.48
C THR A 196 1.26 -14.47 3.82
N GLU A 197 1.57 -14.99 2.63
CA GLU A 197 0.77 -16.06 2.02
C GLU A 197 0.95 -17.36 2.77
N PHE A 198 2.16 -17.60 3.29
CA PHE A 198 2.48 -18.75 4.11
C PHE A 198 1.70 -18.73 5.43
N GLU A 199 1.09 -19.86 5.74
CA GLU A 199 0.46 -20.15 7.03
C GLU A 199 1.27 -21.22 7.78
N TRP A 200 1.76 -20.88 8.96
CA TRP A 200 2.40 -21.88 9.80
C TRP A 200 1.38 -22.65 10.62
N ASP A 201 1.35 -23.95 10.40
CA ASP A 201 0.43 -24.89 11.08
C ASP A 201 1.03 -25.58 12.31
N GLY A 202 2.24 -25.16 12.76
CA GLY A 202 2.95 -25.75 13.89
C GLY A 202 3.64 -27.07 13.54
N THR A 203 4.05 -27.25 12.27
CA THR A 203 4.95 -28.35 11.86
C THR A 203 6.38 -27.83 11.73
N ASP A 204 7.35 -28.73 11.82
CA ASP A 204 8.74 -28.42 11.50
C ASP A 204 9.03 -28.51 10.00
N SER A 205 10.32 -28.35 9.61
CA SER A 205 10.74 -28.43 8.20
C SER A 205 10.58 -29.81 7.55
N PHE A 206 10.33 -30.85 8.34
CA PHE A 206 10.12 -32.23 7.87
C PHE A 206 8.63 -32.60 7.82
N GLY A 207 7.75 -31.69 8.27
CA GLY A 207 6.30 -31.91 8.35
C GLY A 207 5.87 -32.58 9.67
N ASP A 208 6.79 -32.77 10.61
CA ASP A 208 6.46 -33.34 11.91
C ASP A 208 5.76 -32.31 12.81
N ARG A 209 4.71 -32.77 13.50
CA ARG A 209 3.94 -31.92 14.40
C ARG A 209 4.72 -31.58 15.67
N LEU A 210 4.83 -30.28 15.92
CA LEU A 210 5.46 -29.79 17.13
C LEU A 210 4.50 -29.81 18.32
N ALA A 211 5.04 -29.93 19.54
CA ALA A 211 4.26 -29.91 20.74
C ALA A 211 3.64 -28.55 21.01
N ARG A 212 2.48 -28.55 21.71
CA ARG A 212 1.92 -27.30 22.25
C ARG A 212 2.94 -26.57 23.11
N GLY A 213 2.95 -25.25 23.01
CA GLY A 213 3.90 -24.48 23.82
C GLY A 213 4.20 -23.11 23.20
N VAL A 214 5.27 -22.53 23.71
CA VAL A 214 5.79 -21.24 23.25
C VAL A 214 6.87 -21.45 22.19
N TYR A 215 6.75 -20.74 21.10
CA TYR A 215 7.75 -20.65 20.04
C TYR A 215 8.16 -19.21 19.86
N LEU A 216 9.37 -19.02 19.37
CA LEU A 216 9.91 -17.71 19.00
C LEU A 216 9.96 -17.62 17.48
N TYR A 217 9.90 -16.40 16.97
CA TYR A 217 10.20 -16.15 15.56
C TYR A 217 11.13 -14.96 15.43
N ARG A 218 11.94 -14.99 14.38
CA ARG A 218 12.88 -13.95 14.04
C ARG A 218 12.77 -13.60 12.56
N VAL A 219 12.74 -12.32 12.23
CA VAL A 219 12.78 -11.81 10.86
C VAL A 219 14.21 -11.45 10.51
N ILE A 220 14.64 -11.82 9.31
CA ILE A 220 15.91 -11.43 8.71
C ILE A 220 15.55 -10.83 7.35
N ALA A 221 15.93 -9.57 7.13
CA ALA A 221 15.58 -8.87 5.90
C ALA A 221 16.75 -8.01 5.42
N GLN A 222 16.92 -7.92 4.10
CA GLN A 222 17.97 -7.14 3.47
C GLN A 222 17.41 -6.37 2.26
N LEU A 223 17.96 -5.19 2.05
CA LEU A 223 17.75 -4.38 0.87
C LEU A 223 19.09 -4.20 0.16
N HIS A 224 19.20 -4.73 -1.07
CA HIS A 224 20.44 -4.71 -1.87
C HIS A 224 21.68 -5.25 -1.14
N GLY A 225 21.48 -6.24 -0.25
CA GLY A 225 22.54 -6.90 0.51
C GLY A 225 22.90 -6.24 1.85
N GLU A 226 22.26 -5.12 2.20
CA GLU A 226 22.40 -4.48 3.49
C GLU A 226 21.22 -4.87 4.42
N ASP A 227 21.50 -5.10 5.69
CA ASP A 227 20.49 -5.49 6.67
C ASP A 227 19.51 -4.34 6.93
N ILE A 228 18.22 -4.65 6.86
CA ILE A 228 17.14 -3.72 7.21
C ILE A 228 16.93 -3.73 8.73
N GLU A 229 16.83 -2.54 9.30
CA GLU A 229 16.52 -2.39 10.72
C GLU A 229 15.12 -2.89 11.03
N LEU A 230 15.03 -3.69 12.09
CA LEU A 230 13.76 -4.08 12.71
C LEU A 230 13.44 -3.11 13.83
N ARG A 231 12.42 -2.28 13.64
CA ARG A 231 12.03 -1.25 14.61
C ARG A 231 10.95 -1.79 15.54
N GLU A 232 11.19 -1.72 16.83
CA GLU A 232 10.20 -2.02 17.87
C GLU A 232 9.22 -0.84 17.98
N THR A 233 7.92 -1.15 17.97
CA THR A 233 6.86 -0.18 18.22
C THR A 233 6.02 -0.59 19.41
N SER A 234 5.23 0.33 19.95
CA SER A 234 4.30 0.03 21.05
C SER A 234 3.25 -1.05 20.67
N ALA A 235 2.93 -1.18 19.38
CA ALA A 235 2.02 -2.20 18.87
C ALA A 235 2.65 -3.60 18.87
N SER A 236 3.98 -3.71 18.85
CA SER A 236 4.72 -4.98 18.84
C SER A 236 5.20 -5.41 20.23
N SER A 237 4.35 -5.30 21.25
CA SER A 237 4.68 -5.65 22.64
C SER A 237 5.21 -7.09 22.85
N PHE A 238 4.94 -7.98 21.88
CA PHE A 238 5.43 -9.37 21.85
C PHE A 238 6.71 -9.56 21.02
N PHE A 239 7.24 -8.49 20.42
CA PHE A 239 8.44 -8.51 19.60
C PHE A 239 9.52 -7.70 20.29
N THR A 240 10.48 -8.37 20.92
CA THR A 240 11.55 -7.71 21.71
C THR A 240 12.90 -8.25 21.25
N LYS A 241 13.87 -7.37 21.08
CA LYS A 241 15.23 -7.70 20.63
C LYS A 241 15.27 -8.49 19.31
N GLY A 242 14.40 -8.12 18.35
CA GLY A 242 14.31 -8.77 17.05
C GLY A 242 13.65 -10.15 17.06
N MET A 243 13.01 -10.54 18.17
CA MET A 243 12.31 -11.81 18.31
C MET A 243 10.87 -11.59 18.76
N GLY A 244 9.94 -12.25 18.08
CA GLY A 244 8.55 -12.34 18.47
C GLY A 244 8.26 -13.63 19.20
N LYS A 245 7.15 -13.64 19.94
CA LYS A 245 6.67 -14.79 20.72
C LYS A 245 5.28 -15.19 20.25
N MET A 246 5.07 -16.48 20.06
CA MET A 246 3.78 -17.06 19.66
C MET A 246 3.44 -18.29 20.49
N TYR A 247 2.16 -18.60 20.57
CA TYR A 247 1.61 -19.65 21.40
C TYR A 247 0.82 -20.66 20.55
N LEU A 248 1.31 -21.89 20.49
CA LEU A 248 0.63 -23.03 19.86
C LEU A 248 -0.18 -23.79 20.92
N LEU A 249 -1.50 -23.92 20.74
CA LEU A 249 -2.45 -24.43 21.75
C LEU A 249 -3.05 -25.80 21.42
N ARG A 250 -2.62 -26.48 20.38
CA ARG A 250 -3.19 -27.80 20.06
C ARG A 250 -2.69 -28.94 20.93
#